data_e6df51886a6b5210c9e19e1c19cfdc1b
#
_entry.id   e6df51886a6b5210c9e19e1c19cfdc1b
#
_cell.length_a   1.000
_cell.length_b   1.000
_cell.length_c   1.000
_cell.angle_alpha   90.00
_cell.angle_beta   90.00
_cell.angle_gamma   90.00
#
_symmetry.space_group_name_H-M   'P 1'
#
loop_
_entity.id
_entity.type
_entity.pdbx_description
1 polymer ?
#
loop_
_entity_poly.entity_id
_entity_poly.type
_entity_poly.pdbx_seq_one_letter_code
_entity_poly.pdbx_strand_id
1 'polypeptide(L)'
;MPTQDLPKGDAEKLLSLAFTDGEVLQHMMSYLPLEDFEKIEYRGIIEKLFTLYKSEGRLDETAIQSVLSSQEYDIYSRLVVMSDDEYKVQVPALIRKIRLHSLREQYKAHSIMADQLKRAGDSTFISELHKCQEIQNLIREWSK
;
A
#
# COMPACT_ATOMS: atom_id res chain seq x y z
N MET A 1 8.71 -26.95 12.85
CA MET A 1 7.78 -26.59 11.80
C MET A 1 8.18 -25.27 11.20
N PRO A 2 8.41 -25.20 9.90
CA PRO A 2 8.82 -23.92 9.34
C PRO A 2 7.68 -22.92 9.45
N THR A 3 7.99 -21.77 9.96
CA THR A 3 7.07 -20.65 9.92
C THR A 3 6.81 -20.30 8.46
N GLN A 4 5.56 -20.15 8.12
CA GLN A 4 5.22 -19.67 6.78
C GLN A 4 5.75 -18.25 6.65
N ASP A 5 6.75 -18.09 5.82
CA ASP A 5 7.26 -16.77 5.50
C ASP A 5 6.21 -16.03 4.67
N LEU A 6 6.03 -14.75 4.97
CA LEU A 6 5.21 -13.89 4.13
C LEU A 6 5.87 -13.77 2.74
N PRO A 7 5.07 -13.67 1.67
CA PRO A 7 5.64 -13.49 0.33
C PRO A 7 6.53 -12.25 0.29
N LYS A 8 7.72 -12.38 -0.32
CA LYS A 8 8.65 -11.26 -0.47
C LYS A 8 8.29 -10.39 -1.67
N GLY A 9 7.07 -9.85 -1.66
CA GLY A 9 6.62 -8.92 -2.68
C GLY A 9 7.09 -7.49 -2.40
N ASP A 10 6.78 -6.59 -3.31
CA ASP A 10 7.16 -5.19 -3.19
C ASP A 10 6.57 -4.54 -1.94
N ALA A 11 5.30 -4.82 -1.65
CA ALA A 11 4.64 -4.27 -0.47
C ALA A 11 5.31 -4.77 0.81
N GLU A 12 5.61 -6.07 0.91
CA GLU A 12 6.23 -6.67 2.09
C GLU A 12 7.62 -6.10 2.33
N LYS A 13 8.42 -5.94 1.29
CA LYS A 13 9.76 -5.34 1.40
C LYS A 13 9.68 -3.91 1.93
N LEU A 14 8.78 -3.11 1.37
CA LEU A 14 8.62 -1.72 1.78
C LEU A 14 8.11 -1.63 3.22
N LEU A 15 7.10 -2.41 3.58
CA LEU A 15 6.51 -2.40 4.92
C LEU A 15 7.50 -2.91 5.97
N SER A 16 8.36 -3.86 5.63
CA SER A 16 9.39 -4.34 6.56
C SER A 16 10.29 -3.20 7.02
N LEU A 17 10.60 -2.24 6.14
CA LEU A 17 11.37 -1.05 6.48
C LEU A 17 10.52 0.01 7.17
N ALA A 18 9.34 0.28 6.63
CA ALA A 18 8.46 1.33 7.14
C ALA A 18 8.05 1.07 8.60
N PHE A 19 7.91 -0.18 8.99
CA PHE A 19 7.50 -0.55 10.34
C PHE A 19 8.64 -0.43 11.37
N THR A 20 9.88 -0.29 10.93
CA THR A 20 11.03 -0.10 11.81
C THR A 20 11.63 1.29 11.68
N ASP A 21 11.25 2.06 10.67
CA ASP A 21 11.80 3.38 10.40
C ASP A 21 10.67 4.36 10.10
N GLY A 22 10.39 5.23 11.05
CA GLY A 22 9.31 6.21 10.91
C GLY A 22 9.47 7.16 9.74
N GLU A 23 10.71 7.48 9.36
CA GLU A 23 10.97 8.33 8.20
C GLU A 23 10.54 7.64 6.89
N VAL A 24 10.82 6.33 6.79
CA VAL A 24 10.37 5.54 5.64
C VAL A 24 8.85 5.47 5.62
N LEU A 25 8.23 5.25 6.79
CA LEU A 25 6.77 5.21 6.91
C LEU A 25 6.14 6.53 6.45
N GLN A 26 6.67 7.65 6.91
CA GLN A 26 6.17 8.98 6.53
C GLN A 26 6.35 9.23 5.04
N HIS A 27 7.52 8.88 4.50
CA HIS A 27 7.80 9.04 3.07
C HIS A 27 6.84 8.21 2.23
N MET A 28 6.64 6.95 2.60
CA MET A 28 5.69 6.06 1.95
C MET A 28 4.28 6.64 1.95
N MET A 29 3.82 7.13 3.10
CA MET A 29 2.46 7.68 3.23
C MET A 29 2.26 9.00 2.49
N SER A 30 3.36 9.68 2.13
CA SER A 30 3.28 10.89 1.30
C SER A 30 2.89 10.58 -0.15
N TYR A 31 3.13 9.36 -0.62
CA TYR A 31 2.92 9.00 -2.01
C TYR A 31 1.90 7.90 -2.23
N LEU A 32 1.68 7.03 -1.23
CA LEU A 32 0.81 5.86 -1.39
C LEU A 32 -0.45 6.00 -0.53
N PRO A 33 -1.63 6.10 -1.15
CA PRO A 33 -2.87 5.95 -0.39
C PRO A 33 -3.01 4.51 0.09
N LEU A 34 -3.74 4.32 1.19
CA LEU A 34 -3.91 3.00 1.80
C LEU A 34 -4.48 1.97 0.82
N GLU A 35 -5.33 2.41 -0.09
CA GLU A 35 -5.95 1.54 -1.10
C GLU A 35 -4.95 0.88 -2.04
N ASP A 36 -3.72 1.40 -2.13
CA ASP A 36 -2.67 0.80 -2.96
C ASP A 36 -2.14 -0.50 -2.38
N PHE A 37 -2.40 -0.76 -1.11
CA PHE A 37 -2.05 -2.03 -0.47
C PHE A 37 -3.23 -2.99 -0.58
N GLU A 38 -3.05 -4.07 -1.32
CA GLU A 38 -4.11 -5.02 -1.62
C GLU A 38 -4.67 -5.70 -0.36
N LYS A 39 -3.78 -6.05 0.57
CA LYS A 39 -4.19 -6.73 1.80
C LYS A 39 -4.76 -5.73 2.80
N ILE A 40 -6.02 -5.92 3.16
CA ILE A 40 -6.74 -5.06 4.11
C ILE A 40 -6.03 -5.02 5.46
N GLU A 41 -5.46 -6.14 5.89
CA GLU A 41 -4.72 -6.24 7.16
C GLU A 41 -3.55 -5.26 7.20
N TYR A 42 -2.86 -5.08 6.07
CA TYR A 42 -1.76 -4.13 5.98
C TYR A 42 -2.23 -2.70 6.16
N ARG A 43 -3.37 -2.36 5.57
CA ARG A 43 -3.95 -1.01 5.67
C ARG A 43 -4.21 -0.61 7.12
N GLY A 44 -4.80 -1.51 7.89
CA GLY A 44 -5.08 -1.28 9.31
C GLY A 44 -3.82 -1.06 10.12
N ILE A 45 -2.80 -1.88 9.90
CA ILE A 45 -1.52 -1.76 10.60
C ILE A 45 -0.84 -0.43 10.23
N ILE A 46 -0.76 -0.11 8.94
CA ILE A 46 -0.13 1.13 8.46
C ILE A 46 -0.80 2.35 9.10
N GLU A 47 -2.12 2.39 9.09
CA GLU A 47 -2.88 3.51 9.64
C GLU A 47 -2.59 3.71 11.12
N LYS A 48 -2.58 2.63 11.90
CA LYS A 48 -2.31 2.69 13.33
C LYS A 48 -0.88 3.12 13.63
N LEU A 49 0.09 2.58 12.91
CA LEU A 49 1.50 2.95 13.10
C LEU A 49 1.77 4.37 12.66
N PHE A 50 1.15 4.83 11.58
CA PHE A 50 1.30 6.20 11.13
C PHE A 50 0.71 7.19 12.13
N THR A 51 -0.45 6.87 12.69
CA THR A 51 -1.07 7.68 13.75
C THR A 51 -0.14 7.77 14.96
N LEU A 52 0.46 6.65 15.37
CA LEU A 52 1.43 6.64 16.47
C LEU A 52 2.64 7.51 16.16
N TYR A 53 3.19 7.36 14.97
CA TYR A 53 4.37 8.12 14.57
C TYR A 53 4.11 9.62 14.56
N LYS A 54 2.95 10.03 14.06
CA LYS A 54 2.55 11.44 14.05
C LYS A 54 2.36 11.99 15.45
N SER A 55 1.86 11.17 16.36
CA SER A 55 1.59 11.54 17.76
C SER A 55 2.86 11.57 18.60
N GLU A 56 3.72 10.54 18.48
CA GLU A 56 4.88 10.33 19.35
C GLU A 56 6.21 10.76 18.73
N GLY A 57 6.25 10.97 17.41
CA GLY A 57 7.48 11.29 16.70
C GLY A 57 8.41 10.10 16.52
N ARG A 58 7.98 8.91 16.92
CA ARG A 58 8.75 7.67 16.80
C ARG A 58 7.83 6.46 16.86
N LEU A 59 8.36 5.31 16.46
CA LEU A 59 7.66 4.03 16.55
C LEU A 59 8.17 3.29 17.79
N ASP A 60 7.40 3.35 18.86
CA ASP A 60 7.72 2.69 20.12
C ASP A 60 7.06 1.32 20.18
N GLU A 61 7.85 0.28 20.43
CA GLU A 61 7.40 -1.11 20.43
C GLU A 61 6.24 -1.35 21.41
N THR A 62 6.34 -0.78 22.61
CA THR A 62 5.27 -0.94 23.63
C THR A 62 3.95 -0.33 23.15
N ALA A 63 4.03 0.87 22.56
CA ALA A 63 2.85 1.54 22.02
C ALA A 63 2.26 0.75 20.84
N ILE A 64 3.12 0.20 19.97
CA ILE A 64 2.68 -0.61 18.84
C ILE A 64 1.89 -1.84 19.36
N GLN A 65 2.44 -2.53 20.35
CA GLN A 65 1.76 -3.69 20.95
C GLN A 65 0.38 -3.32 21.51
N SER A 66 0.24 -2.12 22.06
CA SER A 66 -1.02 -1.70 22.68
C SER A 66 -2.11 -1.33 21.68
N VAL A 67 -1.74 -0.92 20.45
CA VAL A 67 -2.73 -0.49 19.45
C VAL A 67 -3.07 -1.57 18.42
N LEU A 68 -2.20 -2.55 18.22
CA LEU A 68 -2.44 -3.63 17.27
C LEU A 68 -3.19 -4.78 17.94
N SER A 69 -4.12 -5.40 17.22
CA SER A 69 -4.72 -6.66 17.64
C SER A 69 -3.66 -7.77 17.62
N SER A 70 -3.97 -8.92 18.24
CA SER A 70 -3.08 -10.07 18.20
C SER A 70 -2.73 -10.50 16.79
N GLN A 71 -3.72 -10.50 15.90
CA GLN A 71 -3.54 -10.88 14.51
C GLN A 71 -2.68 -9.85 13.77
N GLU A 72 -2.95 -8.58 13.99
CA GLU A 72 -2.17 -7.49 13.39
C GLU A 72 -0.72 -7.51 13.87
N TYR A 73 -0.53 -7.75 15.16
CA TYR A 73 0.81 -7.81 15.73
C TYR A 73 1.62 -9.00 15.18
N ASP A 74 0.95 -10.13 14.93
CA ASP A 74 1.60 -11.29 14.31
C ASP A 74 2.11 -10.93 12.90
N ILE A 75 1.27 -10.28 12.11
CA ILE A 75 1.65 -9.82 10.76
C ILE A 75 2.80 -8.81 10.84
N TYR A 76 2.67 -7.83 11.72
CA TYR A 76 3.69 -6.82 11.95
C TYR A 76 5.04 -7.46 12.28
N SER A 77 5.05 -8.40 13.22
CA SER A 77 6.27 -9.08 13.66
C SER A 77 6.95 -9.83 12.53
N ARG A 78 6.17 -10.52 11.69
CA ARG A 78 6.71 -11.25 10.55
C ARG A 78 7.34 -10.32 9.52
N LEU A 79 6.70 -9.17 9.27
CA LEU A 79 7.22 -8.19 8.32
C LEU A 79 8.53 -7.58 8.85
N VAL A 80 8.57 -7.23 10.12
CA VAL A 80 9.76 -6.63 10.72
C VAL A 80 10.97 -7.57 10.63
N VAL A 81 10.77 -8.87 10.81
CA VAL A 81 11.82 -9.87 10.70
C VAL A 81 12.42 -9.94 9.29
N MET A 82 11.62 -9.61 8.27
CA MET A 82 12.07 -9.59 6.87
C MET A 82 12.95 -8.38 6.53
N SER A 83 13.06 -7.41 7.43
CA SER A 83 13.77 -6.16 7.15
C SER A 83 15.23 -6.42 6.75
N ASP A 84 15.68 -5.77 5.67
CA ASP A 84 17.02 -5.87 5.13
C ASP A 84 17.46 -4.47 4.70
N ASP A 85 18.64 -4.06 5.15
CA ASP A 85 19.19 -2.74 4.82
C ASP A 85 19.32 -2.51 3.31
N GLU A 86 19.49 -3.58 2.53
CA GLU A 86 19.54 -3.50 1.07
C GLU A 86 18.25 -2.92 0.49
N TYR A 87 17.12 -3.11 1.17
CA TYR A 87 15.84 -2.59 0.69
C TYR A 87 15.76 -1.06 0.76
N LYS A 88 16.57 -0.41 1.59
CA LYS A 88 16.55 1.05 1.74
C LYS A 88 16.83 1.77 0.44
N VAL A 89 17.77 1.29 -0.36
CA VAL A 89 18.08 1.88 -1.66
C VAL A 89 16.96 1.62 -2.68
N GLN A 90 16.11 0.64 -2.42
CA GLN A 90 15.00 0.27 -3.28
C GLN A 90 13.70 1.02 -2.95
N VAL A 91 13.65 1.78 -1.84
CA VAL A 91 12.40 2.42 -1.38
C VAL A 91 11.71 3.23 -2.49
N PRO A 92 12.38 4.14 -3.21
CA PRO A 92 11.69 4.88 -4.28
C PRO A 92 11.14 3.96 -5.37
N ALA A 93 11.91 2.93 -5.75
CA ALA A 93 11.46 1.97 -6.76
C ALA A 93 10.30 1.12 -6.27
N LEU A 94 10.31 0.73 -4.99
CA LEU A 94 9.22 -0.05 -4.38
C LEU A 94 7.93 0.76 -4.34
N ILE A 95 8.01 2.03 -3.93
CA ILE A 95 6.86 2.94 -3.92
C ILE A 95 6.27 3.05 -5.33
N ARG A 96 7.13 3.27 -6.31
CA ARG A 96 6.70 3.39 -7.71
C ARG A 96 6.00 2.12 -8.21
N LYS A 97 6.58 0.96 -7.96
CA LYS A 97 6.00 -0.32 -8.39
C LYS A 97 4.64 -0.57 -7.76
N ILE A 98 4.51 -0.31 -6.46
CA ILE A 98 3.25 -0.49 -5.75
C ILE A 98 2.20 0.45 -6.32
N ARG A 99 2.55 1.72 -6.50
CA ARG A 99 1.63 2.72 -7.05
C ARG A 99 1.18 2.37 -8.46
N LEU A 100 2.12 2.02 -9.34
CA LEU A 100 1.80 1.65 -10.71
C LEU A 100 0.93 0.40 -10.79
N HIS A 101 1.24 -0.61 -9.98
CA HIS A 101 0.42 -1.82 -9.95
C HIS A 101 -1.02 -1.50 -9.55
N SER A 102 -1.19 -0.73 -8.49
CA SER A 102 -2.51 -0.34 -8.00
C SER A 102 -3.28 0.47 -9.06
N LEU A 103 -2.62 1.44 -9.69
CA LEU A 103 -3.24 2.27 -10.72
C LEU A 103 -3.69 1.44 -11.92
N ARG A 104 -2.87 0.47 -12.34
CA ARG A 104 -3.22 -0.42 -13.45
C ARG A 104 -4.41 -1.30 -13.12
N GLU A 105 -4.48 -1.80 -11.89
CA GLU A 105 -5.62 -2.60 -11.44
C GLU A 105 -6.89 -1.75 -11.36
N GLN A 106 -6.80 -0.52 -10.89
CA GLN A 106 -7.92 0.41 -10.86
C GLN A 106 -8.40 0.75 -12.27
N TYR A 107 -7.48 1.01 -13.20
CA TYR A 107 -7.82 1.29 -14.58
C TYR A 107 -8.59 0.12 -15.19
N LYS A 108 -8.11 -1.09 -14.97
CA LYS A 108 -8.74 -2.31 -15.47
C LYS A 108 -10.17 -2.45 -14.92
N ALA A 109 -10.33 -2.24 -13.61
CA ALA A 109 -11.65 -2.36 -12.97
C ALA A 109 -12.64 -1.33 -13.51
N HIS A 110 -12.24 -0.08 -13.65
CA HIS A 110 -13.11 0.98 -14.19
C HIS A 110 -13.39 0.77 -15.67
N SER A 111 -12.45 0.25 -16.44
CA SER A 111 -12.63 -0.07 -17.86
C SER A 111 -13.68 -1.17 -18.05
N ILE A 112 -13.61 -2.22 -17.23
CA ILE A 112 -14.61 -3.31 -17.26
C ILE A 112 -15.98 -2.77 -16.87
N MET A 113 -16.05 -1.95 -15.82
CA MET A 113 -17.31 -1.36 -15.37
C MET A 113 -17.92 -0.46 -16.45
N ALA A 114 -17.11 0.37 -17.11
CA ALA A 114 -17.58 1.24 -18.20
C ALA A 114 -18.18 0.41 -19.33
N ASP A 115 -17.53 -0.68 -19.71
CA ASP A 115 -18.01 -1.56 -20.77
C ASP A 115 -19.35 -2.21 -20.39
N GLN A 116 -19.47 -2.70 -19.16
CA GLN A 116 -20.72 -3.30 -18.66
C GLN A 116 -21.86 -2.29 -18.63
N LEU A 117 -21.62 -1.08 -18.15
CA LEU A 117 -22.62 -0.03 -18.09
C LEU A 117 -23.07 0.40 -19.48
N LYS A 118 -22.13 0.52 -20.41
CA LYS A 118 -22.42 0.87 -21.81
C LYS A 118 -23.33 -0.18 -22.46
N ARG A 119 -23.02 -1.45 -22.25
CA ARG A 119 -23.84 -2.56 -22.78
C ARG A 119 -25.23 -2.59 -22.20
N ALA A 120 -25.37 -2.18 -20.94
CA ALA A 120 -26.67 -2.10 -20.26
C ALA A 120 -27.47 -0.85 -20.65
N GLY A 121 -26.90 0.05 -21.45
CA GLY A 121 -27.56 1.30 -21.82
C GLY A 121 -27.56 2.35 -20.71
N ASP A 122 -26.69 2.19 -19.70
CA ASP A 122 -26.62 3.09 -18.55
C ASP A 122 -25.61 4.21 -18.86
N SER A 123 -26.08 5.45 -18.85
CA SER A 123 -25.27 6.62 -19.21
C SER A 123 -24.14 6.91 -18.21
N THR A 124 -24.15 6.30 -17.02
CA THR A 124 -23.06 6.48 -16.04
C THR A 124 -21.74 5.90 -16.52
N PHE A 125 -21.72 5.14 -17.63
CA PHE A 125 -20.46 4.66 -18.21
C PHE A 125 -19.50 5.81 -18.56
N ILE A 126 -20.04 7.01 -18.86
CA ILE A 126 -19.23 8.19 -19.18
C ILE A 126 -18.38 8.59 -17.97
N SER A 127 -18.97 8.55 -16.76
CA SER A 127 -18.26 8.83 -15.52
C SER A 127 -17.09 7.86 -15.31
N GLU A 128 -17.32 6.57 -15.61
CA GLU A 128 -16.27 5.55 -15.51
C GLU A 128 -15.15 5.77 -16.52
N LEU A 129 -15.48 6.22 -17.74
CA LEU A 129 -14.48 6.56 -18.76
C LEU A 129 -13.63 7.76 -18.32
N HIS A 130 -14.23 8.75 -17.65
CA HIS A 130 -13.48 9.88 -17.10
C HIS A 130 -12.49 9.42 -16.02
N LYS A 131 -12.90 8.50 -15.15
CA LYS A 131 -12.02 7.91 -14.15
C LYS A 131 -10.85 7.18 -14.80
N CYS A 132 -11.12 6.42 -15.87
CA CYS A 132 -10.08 5.75 -16.65
C CYS A 132 -9.05 6.75 -17.19
N GLN A 133 -9.51 7.88 -17.70
CA GLN A 133 -8.63 8.91 -18.25
C GLN A 133 -7.76 9.52 -17.15
N GLU A 134 -8.33 9.83 -15.99
CA GLU A 134 -7.58 10.36 -14.85
C GLU A 134 -6.52 9.39 -14.38
N ILE A 135 -6.88 8.11 -14.25
CA ILE A 135 -5.94 7.06 -13.84
C ILE A 135 -4.81 6.91 -14.86
N GLN A 136 -5.15 6.95 -16.15
CA GLN A 136 -4.16 6.84 -17.23
C GLN A 136 -3.15 7.99 -17.17
N ASN A 137 -3.60 9.20 -16.85
CA ASN A 137 -2.72 10.34 -16.67
C ASN A 137 -1.76 10.14 -15.49
N LEU A 138 -2.27 9.59 -14.38
CA LEU A 138 -1.44 9.26 -13.21
C LEU A 138 -0.40 8.19 -13.56
N ILE A 139 -0.80 7.15 -14.30
CA ILE A 139 0.13 6.10 -14.75
C ILE A 139 1.27 6.71 -15.54
N ARG A 140 0.99 7.64 -16.44
CA ARG A 140 2.02 8.33 -17.23
C ARG A 140 2.99 9.09 -16.34
N GLU A 141 2.47 9.81 -15.34
CA GLU A 141 3.31 10.57 -14.42
C GLU A 141 4.26 9.65 -13.63
N TRP A 142 3.74 8.54 -13.13
CA TRP A 142 4.53 7.60 -12.35
C TRP A 142 5.47 6.75 -13.21
N SER A 143 5.27 6.71 -14.52
CA SER A 143 6.10 5.94 -15.47
C SER A 143 7.30 6.73 -16.00
N LYS A 144 7.39 8.02 -15.72
CA LYS A 144 8.48 8.89 -16.19
C LYS A 144 9.83 8.59 -15.55
#